data_e7832cb97148f82f7d5f52734cdcdc27
#
_entry.id   e7832cb97148f82f7d5f52734cdcdc27
#
_cell.length_a   1.000
_cell.length_b   1.000
_cell.length_c   1.000
_cell.angle_alpha   90.00
_cell.angle_beta   90.00
_cell.angle_gamma   90.00
#
_symmetry.space_group_name_H-M   'P 1'
#
loop_
_entity.id
_entity.type
_entity.pdbx_description
1 polymer ?
#
loop_
_entity_poly.entity_id
_entity_poly.type
_entity_poly.pdbx_seq_one_letter_code
_entity_poly.pdbx_strand_id
1 'polypeptide(L)'
;TFLPTHCCRSPQLIRDAVRFNKMGGTIDFTADVAESEAGTAAAVYSALQQGADPSRITMSSDGCGSQPVFDAHGTCTGLTYSTPATLLQELRRMVCLNGISFDTALRFFTENPARVMGLAGIKGTLRLGADADLLALDSGYAVTHLMARGKPFVSFGKAVCKGTFES
;
A
#
# COMPACT_ATOMS: atom_id res chain seq x y z
N THR A 1 3.72 10.71 16.72
CA THR A 1 2.74 9.65 16.39
C THR A 1 3.49 8.32 16.37
N PHE A 2 2.96 7.30 17.06
CA PHE A 2 3.47 5.92 16.99
C PHE A 2 2.70 5.17 15.89
N LEU A 3 3.41 4.60 14.92
CA LEU A 3 2.85 3.83 13.80
C LEU A 3 3.60 2.50 13.71
N PRO A 4 3.05 1.39 14.27
CA PRO A 4 3.63 0.07 14.06
C PRO A 4 3.49 -0.32 12.60
N THR A 5 4.58 -0.74 11.98
CA THR A 5 4.64 -1.23 10.60
C THR A 5 4.85 -2.75 10.56
N HIS A 6 4.75 -3.34 9.37
CA HIS A 6 4.89 -4.79 9.13
C HIS A 6 3.90 -5.65 9.92
N CYS A 7 2.70 -5.14 10.18
CA CYS A 7 1.69 -5.82 10.99
C CYS A 7 1.15 -7.14 10.37
N CYS A 8 1.62 -7.52 9.17
CA CYS A 8 1.24 -8.73 8.45
C CYS A 8 2.13 -9.96 8.73
N ARG A 9 3.26 -9.82 9.46
CA ARG A 9 4.30 -10.86 9.56
C ARG A 9 3.87 -12.16 10.27
N SER A 10 2.83 -12.14 11.08
CA SER A 10 2.30 -13.34 11.71
C SER A 10 0.83 -13.17 12.13
N PRO A 11 0.07 -14.27 12.26
CA PRO A 11 -1.31 -14.21 12.76
C PRO A 11 -1.43 -13.60 14.15
N GLN A 12 -0.43 -13.80 15.02
CA GLN A 12 -0.42 -13.19 16.35
C GLN A 12 -0.27 -11.67 16.24
N LEU A 13 0.67 -11.21 15.41
CA LEU A 13 0.91 -9.78 15.21
C LEU A 13 -0.32 -9.08 14.61
N ILE A 14 -1.04 -9.74 13.69
CA ILE A 14 -2.30 -9.20 13.17
C ILE A 14 -3.32 -8.99 14.31
N ARG A 15 -3.50 -9.96 15.20
CA ARG A 15 -4.41 -9.82 16.35
C ARG A 15 -4.02 -8.67 17.28
N ASP A 16 -2.75 -8.54 17.57
CA ASP A 16 -2.24 -7.47 18.44
C ASP A 16 -2.36 -6.09 17.78
N ALA A 17 -2.09 -6.01 16.48
CA ALA A 17 -2.31 -4.81 15.67
C ALA A 17 -3.79 -4.40 15.66
N VAL A 18 -4.71 -5.36 15.49
CA VAL A 18 -6.16 -5.09 15.55
C VAL A 18 -6.57 -4.56 16.94
N ARG A 19 -6.04 -5.13 18.02
CA ARG A 19 -6.30 -4.62 19.37
C ARG A 19 -5.83 -3.17 19.53
N PHE A 20 -4.61 -2.87 19.08
CA PHE A 20 -4.08 -1.51 19.09
C PHE A 20 -4.92 -0.55 18.23
N ASN A 21 -5.34 -1.00 17.05
CA ASN A 21 -6.19 -0.23 16.15
C ASN A 21 -7.56 0.12 16.81
N LYS A 22 -8.19 -0.85 17.48
CA LYS A 22 -9.45 -0.64 18.24
C LYS A 22 -9.31 0.34 19.40
N MET A 23 -8.10 0.52 19.92
CA MET A 23 -7.80 1.53 20.94
C MET A 23 -7.53 2.93 20.33
N GLY A 24 -7.73 3.08 19.02
CA GLY A 24 -7.52 4.34 18.29
C GLY A 24 -6.12 4.49 17.69
N GLY A 25 -5.29 3.46 17.72
CA GLY A 25 -3.99 3.44 17.06
C GLY A 25 -4.11 3.29 15.54
N THR A 26 -3.14 3.81 14.80
CA THR A 26 -3.00 3.54 13.36
C THR A 26 -1.98 2.44 13.15
N ILE A 27 -2.27 1.48 12.27
CA ILE A 27 -1.44 0.32 11.95
C ILE A 27 -1.06 0.34 10.48
N ASP A 28 0.15 -0.14 10.18
CA ASP A 28 0.66 -0.21 8.83
C ASP A 28 0.94 -1.65 8.40
N PHE A 29 0.46 -1.99 7.22
CA PHE A 29 0.76 -3.24 6.54
C PHE A 29 1.73 -2.98 5.41
N THR A 30 2.77 -3.80 5.31
CA THR A 30 3.77 -3.67 4.25
C THR A 30 3.41 -4.59 3.09
N ALA A 31 3.42 -4.05 1.88
CA ALA A 31 3.16 -4.81 0.67
C ALA A 31 4.14 -5.99 0.54
N ASP A 32 3.62 -7.16 0.17
CA ASP A 32 4.41 -8.37 0.05
C ASP A 32 5.32 -8.31 -1.19
N VAL A 33 6.59 -8.60 -0.98
CA VAL A 33 7.60 -8.73 -2.05
C VAL A 33 7.62 -10.15 -2.60
N ALA A 34 7.22 -11.13 -1.78
CA ALA A 34 7.03 -12.49 -2.25
C ALA A 34 5.79 -12.54 -3.14
N GLU A 35 5.90 -13.17 -4.29
CA GLU A 35 4.79 -13.40 -5.22
C GLU A 35 3.79 -14.44 -4.70
N SER A 36 3.47 -14.41 -3.39
CA SER A 36 2.43 -15.26 -2.86
C SER A 36 1.07 -14.83 -3.41
N GLU A 37 0.22 -15.78 -3.80
CA GLU A 37 -1.11 -15.48 -4.34
C GLU A 37 -1.95 -14.65 -3.36
N ALA A 38 -1.80 -14.90 -2.07
CA ALA A 38 -2.58 -14.24 -1.01
C ALA A 38 -2.08 -12.82 -0.70
N GLY A 39 -0.78 -12.56 -0.81
CA GLY A 39 -0.16 -11.27 -0.50
C GLY A 39 -0.50 -10.74 0.89
N THR A 40 -0.15 -9.49 1.14
CA THR A 40 -0.54 -8.76 2.35
C THR A 40 -2.06 -8.44 2.36
N ALA A 41 -2.71 -8.44 1.20
CA ALA A 41 -4.15 -8.19 1.08
C ALA A 41 -5.00 -9.12 1.97
N ALA A 42 -4.62 -10.40 2.08
CA ALA A 42 -5.29 -11.36 2.96
C ALA A 42 -5.17 -11.00 4.45
N ALA A 43 -4.00 -10.48 4.87
CA ALA A 43 -3.79 -10.02 6.24
C ALA A 43 -4.65 -8.78 6.56
N VAL A 44 -4.74 -7.83 5.62
CA VAL A 44 -5.63 -6.66 5.74
C VAL A 44 -7.09 -7.09 5.82
N TYR A 45 -7.53 -8.01 4.95
CA TYR A 45 -8.88 -8.55 5.00
C TYR A 45 -9.17 -9.21 6.36
N SER A 46 -8.25 -10.06 6.85
CA SER A 46 -8.35 -10.68 8.17
C SER A 46 -8.48 -9.64 9.30
N ALA A 47 -7.71 -8.55 9.25
CA ALA A 47 -7.81 -7.48 10.24
C ALA A 47 -9.18 -6.79 10.20
N LEU A 48 -9.72 -6.52 9.02
CA LEU A 48 -11.05 -5.93 8.85
C LEU A 48 -12.16 -6.88 9.40
N GLN A 49 -12.07 -8.18 9.11
CA GLN A 49 -12.99 -9.18 9.65
C GLN A 49 -12.94 -9.27 11.19
N GLN A 50 -11.80 -9.00 11.78
CA GLN A 50 -11.63 -8.89 13.23
C GLN A 50 -12.08 -7.54 13.80
N GLY A 51 -12.61 -6.64 12.97
CA GLY A 51 -13.20 -5.35 13.36
C GLY A 51 -12.18 -4.22 13.53
N ALA A 52 -11.08 -4.24 12.77
CA ALA A 52 -10.20 -3.10 12.68
C ALA A 52 -10.92 -1.91 12.00
N ASP A 53 -10.69 -0.71 12.49
CA ASP A 53 -11.17 0.54 11.88
C ASP A 53 -10.40 0.80 10.58
N PRO A 54 -11.04 0.73 9.41
CA PRO A 54 -10.37 0.94 8.13
C PRO A 54 -9.80 2.35 7.98
N SER A 55 -10.32 3.34 8.70
CA SER A 55 -9.78 4.71 8.64
C SER A 55 -8.39 4.82 9.27
N ARG A 56 -7.94 3.80 10.01
CA ARG A 56 -6.67 3.77 10.74
C ARG A 56 -5.75 2.64 10.25
N ILE A 57 -5.91 2.25 9.00
CA ILE A 57 -5.02 1.30 8.31
C ILE A 57 -4.27 2.06 7.22
N THR A 58 -2.96 1.84 7.13
CA THR A 58 -2.10 2.32 6.03
C THR A 58 -1.41 1.14 5.36
N MET A 59 -0.99 1.37 4.12
CA MET A 59 -0.13 0.45 3.37
C MET A 59 1.16 1.15 2.98
N SER A 60 2.29 0.47 3.20
CA SER A 60 3.61 0.90 2.77
C SER A 60 4.28 -0.14 1.87
N SER A 61 5.24 0.30 1.06
CA SER A 61 5.99 -0.62 0.18
C SER A 61 7.29 -1.13 0.78
N ASP A 62 7.76 -0.52 1.87
CA ASP A 62 9.13 -0.70 2.34
C ASP A 62 10.16 -0.49 1.20
N GLY A 63 9.86 0.46 0.31
CA GLY A 63 10.59 0.68 -0.94
C GLY A 63 12.07 0.88 -0.72
N CYS A 64 12.89 0.15 -1.50
CA CYS A 64 14.34 0.04 -1.38
C CYS A 64 14.83 -0.68 -0.11
N GLY A 65 13.94 -1.17 0.75
CA GLY A 65 14.29 -2.05 1.87
C GLY A 65 14.76 -3.41 1.37
N SER A 66 15.85 -3.93 1.95
CA SER A 66 16.34 -5.28 1.66
C SER A 66 15.46 -6.32 2.34
N GLN A 67 15.13 -7.38 1.59
CA GLN A 67 14.30 -8.48 2.06
C GLN A 67 15.08 -9.79 1.91
N PRO A 68 15.18 -10.65 2.95
CA PRO A 68 15.79 -11.96 2.82
C PRO A 68 14.89 -12.89 2.01
N VAL A 69 15.51 -13.67 1.14
CA VAL A 69 14.85 -14.76 0.39
C VAL A 69 15.18 -16.07 1.08
N PHE A 70 14.14 -16.83 1.44
CA PHE A 70 14.29 -18.11 2.09
C PHE A 70 13.89 -19.26 1.15
N ASP A 71 14.58 -20.38 1.24
CA ASP A 71 14.16 -21.62 0.60
C ASP A 71 13.03 -22.32 1.38
N ALA A 72 12.58 -23.48 0.87
CA ALA A 72 11.52 -24.28 1.50
C ALA A 72 11.93 -24.85 2.89
N HIS A 73 13.20 -24.80 3.23
CA HIS A 73 13.75 -25.26 4.52
C HIS A 73 13.99 -24.11 5.49
N GLY A 74 13.68 -22.86 5.10
CA GLY A 74 13.89 -21.68 5.91
C GLY A 74 15.35 -21.17 5.92
N THR A 75 16.19 -21.64 5.00
CA THR A 75 17.56 -21.14 4.84
C THR A 75 17.55 -19.88 3.98
N CYS A 76 18.22 -18.83 4.44
CA CYS A 76 18.38 -17.62 3.64
C CYS A 76 19.29 -17.88 2.44
N THR A 77 18.75 -17.79 1.24
CA THR A 77 19.46 -18.07 -0.02
C THR A 77 19.91 -16.80 -0.76
N GLY A 78 19.46 -15.63 -0.32
CA GLY A 78 19.79 -14.36 -0.96
C GLY A 78 19.06 -13.18 -0.38
N LEU A 79 19.21 -12.03 -1.05
CA LEU A 79 18.50 -10.81 -0.74
C LEU A 79 17.78 -10.31 -1.99
N THR A 80 16.59 -9.77 -1.80
CA THR A 80 15.86 -8.98 -2.79
C THR A 80 15.54 -7.59 -2.22
N TYR A 81 14.85 -6.76 -2.93
CA TYR A 81 14.44 -5.45 -2.45
C TYR A 81 12.98 -5.17 -2.80
N SER A 82 12.34 -4.41 -1.93
CA SER A 82 10.97 -3.96 -2.13
C SER A 82 10.89 -2.84 -3.16
N THR A 83 9.85 -2.83 -3.96
CA THR A 83 9.57 -1.75 -4.92
C THR A 83 8.20 -1.12 -4.65
N PRO A 84 7.99 0.17 -4.94
CA PRO A 84 6.68 0.80 -4.82
C PRO A 84 5.60 0.19 -5.71
N ALA A 85 5.98 -0.55 -6.76
CA ALA A 85 5.03 -1.22 -7.67
C ALA A 85 4.16 -2.26 -6.95
N THR A 86 4.64 -2.85 -5.85
CA THR A 86 3.89 -3.82 -5.03
C THR A 86 2.61 -3.21 -4.45
N LEU A 87 2.57 -1.90 -4.19
CA LEU A 87 1.37 -1.25 -3.65
C LEU A 87 0.16 -1.38 -4.58
N LEU A 88 0.35 -1.20 -5.89
CA LEU A 88 -0.73 -1.34 -6.86
C LEU A 88 -1.20 -2.80 -6.99
N GLN A 89 -0.28 -3.75 -6.87
CA GLN A 89 -0.61 -5.16 -6.85
C GLN A 89 -1.48 -5.51 -5.62
N GLU A 90 -1.12 -5.00 -4.44
CA GLU A 90 -1.90 -5.21 -3.22
C GLU A 90 -3.29 -4.56 -3.30
N LEU A 91 -3.41 -3.35 -3.85
CA LEU A 91 -4.72 -2.74 -4.11
C LEU A 91 -5.60 -3.65 -4.98
N ARG A 92 -5.05 -4.16 -6.08
CA ARG A 92 -5.76 -5.09 -6.96
C ARG A 92 -6.18 -6.38 -6.23
N ARG A 93 -5.28 -6.98 -5.43
CA ARG A 93 -5.58 -8.18 -4.63
C ARG A 93 -6.70 -7.92 -3.63
N MET A 94 -6.67 -6.80 -2.92
CA MET A 94 -7.72 -6.41 -1.96
C MET A 94 -9.09 -6.37 -2.62
N VAL A 95 -9.18 -5.77 -3.79
CA VAL A 95 -10.46 -5.60 -4.49
C VAL A 95 -10.89 -6.89 -5.19
N CYS A 96 -10.01 -7.49 -6.00
CA CYS A 96 -10.39 -8.59 -6.90
C CYS A 96 -10.42 -9.94 -6.21
N LEU A 97 -9.56 -10.18 -5.20
CA LEU A 97 -9.46 -11.49 -4.54
C LEU A 97 -10.14 -11.50 -3.17
N ASN A 98 -10.10 -10.41 -2.43
CA ASN A 98 -10.62 -10.35 -1.07
C ASN A 98 -11.96 -9.62 -0.96
N GLY A 99 -12.48 -9.04 -2.03
CA GLY A 99 -13.79 -8.38 -2.06
C GLY A 99 -13.87 -7.10 -1.20
N ILE A 100 -12.73 -6.49 -0.86
CA ILE A 100 -12.72 -5.18 -0.19
C ILE A 100 -13.17 -4.14 -1.22
N SER A 101 -14.10 -3.26 -0.87
CA SER A 101 -14.55 -2.21 -1.80
C SER A 101 -13.37 -1.34 -2.24
N PHE A 102 -13.35 -0.94 -3.51
CA PHE A 102 -12.29 -0.10 -4.07
C PHE A 102 -12.06 1.18 -3.26
N ASP A 103 -13.15 1.85 -2.85
CA ASP A 103 -13.08 3.07 -2.06
C ASP A 103 -12.40 2.83 -0.70
N THR A 104 -12.74 1.75 0.00
CA THR A 104 -12.09 1.39 1.27
C THR A 104 -10.62 1.05 1.07
N ALA A 105 -10.30 0.21 0.10
CA ALA A 105 -8.92 -0.20 -0.19
C ALA A 105 -8.06 1.01 -0.59
N LEU A 106 -8.57 1.89 -1.46
CA LEU A 106 -7.83 3.06 -1.94
C LEU A 106 -7.38 3.99 -0.79
N ARG A 107 -8.19 4.14 0.26
CA ARG A 107 -7.86 4.98 1.41
C ARG A 107 -6.59 4.52 2.14
N PHE A 108 -6.27 3.24 2.13
CA PHE A 108 -5.06 2.71 2.76
C PHE A 108 -3.78 3.21 2.10
N PHE A 109 -3.86 3.61 0.83
CA PHE A 109 -2.74 4.09 0.02
C PHE A 109 -2.73 5.61 -0.17
N THR A 110 -3.80 6.30 0.18
CA THR A 110 -3.99 7.72 -0.16
C THR A 110 -4.32 8.58 1.06
N GLU A 111 -5.57 8.60 1.46
CA GLU A 111 -6.09 9.49 2.51
C GLU A 111 -5.52 9.17 3.89
N ASN A 112 -5.43 7.89 4.25
CA ASN A 112 -4.94 7.47 5.55
C ASN A 112 -3.46 7.80 5.76
N PRO A 113 -2.52 7.44 4.86
CA PRO A 113 -1.13 7.86 4.99
C PRO A 113 -0.96 9.38 4.95
N ALA A 114 -1.71 10.10 4.10
CA ALA A 114 -1.67 11.57 4.09
C ALA A 114 -2.03 12.15 5.46
N ARG A 115 -3.04 11.61 6.14
CA ARG A 115 -3.42 12.03 7.48
C ARG A 115 -2.33 11.73 8.51
N VAL A 116 -1.74 10.55 8.48
CA VAL A 116 -0.64 10.16 9.40
C VAL A 116 0.56 11.09 9.26
N MET A 117 0.85 11.51 8.04
CA MET A 117 1.96 12.41 7.72
C MET A 117 1.64 13.90 7.91
N GLY A 118 0.43 14.26 8.37
CA GLY A 118 0.03 15.65 8.53
C GLY A 118 -0.25 16.38 7.21
N LEU A 119 -0.50 15.64 6.13
CA LEU A 119 -0.76 16.16 4.78
C LEU A 119 -2.25 16.10 4.40
N ALA A 120 -3.13 15.88 5.38
CA ALA A 120 -4.57 15.82 5.13
C ALA A 120 -5.07 17.08 4.43
N GLY A 121 -5.82 16.90 3.34
CA GLY A 121 -6.34 17.99 2.52
C GLY A 121 -5.33 18.57 1.51
N ILE A 122 -4.05 18.22 1.60
CA ILE A 122 -3.01 18.57 0.63
C ILE A 122 -2.75 17.37 -0.30
N LYS A 123 -2.66 16.18 0.27
CA LYS A 123 -2.39 14.91 -0.43
C LYS A 123 -3.51 13.89 -0.19
N GLY A 124 -3.55 12.86 -1.05
CA GLY A 124 -4.45 11.71 -0.90
C GLY A 124 -5.91 12.00 -1.17
N THR A 125 -6.25 13.13 -1.80
CA THR A 125 -7.62 13.55 -2.06
C THR A 125 -7.73 14.36 -3.35
N LEU A 126 -8.86 14.24 -4.04
CA LEU A 126 -9.23 15.04 -5.22
C LEU A 126 -10.17 16.17 -4.80
N ARG A 127 -9.61 17.29 -4.34
CA ARG A 127 -10.38 18.47 -3.90
C ARG A 127 -9.68 19.76 -4.33
N LEU A 128 -10.44 20.84 -4.43
CA LEU A 128 -9.87 22.15 -4.70
C LEU A 128 -8.87 22.55 -3.61
N GLY A 129 -7.70 23.00 -4.04
CA GLY A 129 -6.60 23.38 -3.15
C GLY A 129 -5.66 22.26 -2.76
N ALA A 130 -5.96 20.99 -3.10
CA ALA A 130 -5.02 19.89 -2.95
C ALA A 130 -3.99 19.89 -4.10
N ASP A 131 -2.85 19.23 -3.87
CA ASP A 131 -1.89 18.97 -4.92
C ASP A 131 -2.53 18.12 -6.04
N ALA A 132 -2.24 18.44 -7.28
CA ALA A 132 -2.71 17.69 -8.45
C ALA A 132 -1.89 16.40 -8.63
N ASP A 133 -2.06 15.48 -7.69
CA ASP A 133 -1.52 14.12 -7.72
C ASP A 133 -2.63 13.19 -8.19
N LEU A 134 -2.58 12.76 -9.44
CA LEU A 134 -3.63 12.00 -10.11
C LEU A 134 -3.09 10.70 -10.65
N LEU A 135 -3.80 9.62 -10.39
CA LEU A 135 -3.53 8.30 -10.96
C LEU A 135 -4.81 7.82 -11.67
N ALA A 136 -4.72 7.58 -12.97
CA ALA A 136 -5.78 6.95 -13.73
C ALA A 136 -5.39 5.49 -14.04
N LEU A 137 -6.30 4.58 -13.74
CA LEU A 137 -6.18 3.16 -13.97
C LEU A 137 -7.21 2.71 -15.02
N ASP A 138 -6.88 1.71 -15.81
CA ASP A 138 -7.86 1.00 -16.61
C ASP A 138 -8.63 -0.05 -15.78
N SER A 139 -9.55 -0.77 -16.41
CA SER A 139 -10.34 -1.82 -15.77
C SER A 139 -9.50 -3.02 -15.26
N GLY A 140 -8.28 -3.19 -15.73
CA GLY A 140 -7.32 -4.20 -15.29
C GLY A 140 -6.35 -3.69 -14.23
N TYR A 141 -6.55 -2.45 -13.73
CA TYR A 141 -5.65 -1.76 -12.78
C TYR A 141 -4.27 -1.41 -13.37
N ALA A 142 -4.11 -1.36 -14.69
CA ALA A 142 -2.89 -0.83 -15.28
C ALA A 142 -2.91 0.71 -15.27
N VAL A 143 -1.75 1.31 -15.00
CA VAL A 143 -1.61 2.77 -14.97
C VAL A 143 -1.68 3.32 -16.39
N THR A 144 -2.69 4.12 -16.67
CA THR A 144 -2.84 4.82 -17.97
C THR A 144 -2.28 6.24 -17.92
N HIS A 145 -2.50 6.94 -16.82
CA HIS A 145 -1.96 8.29 -16.61
C HIS A 145 -1.51 8.45 -15.16
N LEU A 146 -0.40 9.16 -14.97
CA LEU A 146 0.11 9.57 -13.67
C LEU A 146 0.54 11.03 -13.75
N MET A 147 0.05 11.81 -12.81
CA MET A 147 0.44 13.18 -12.61
C MET A 147 0.86 13.39 -11.15
N ALA A 148 1.94 14.12 -10.93
CA ALA A 148 2.36 14.53 -9.60
C ALA A 148 2.58 16.04 -9.58
N ARG A 149 1.90 16.73 -8.67
CA ARG A 149 1.89 18.19 -8.52
C ARG A 149 1.64 18.90 -9.86
N GLY A 150 0.70 18.38 -10.65
CA GLY A 150 0.33 18.93 -11.95
C GLY A 150 1.28 18.58 -13.10
N LYS A 151 2.37 17.86 -12.85
CA LYS A 151 3.32 17.43 -13.88
C LYS A 151 3.03 16.00 -14.31
N PRO A 152 2.85 15.72 -15.63
CA PRO A 152 2.64 14.36 -16.10
C PRO A 152 3.93 13.53 -16.02
N PHE A 153 3.82 12.30 -15.55
CA PHE A 153 4.89 11.29 -15.49
C PHE A 153 4.57 10.07 -16.36
N VAL A 154 3.29 9.70 -16.47
CA VAL A 154 2.81 8.65 -17.37
C VAL A 154 1.66 9.22 -18.20
N SER A 155 1.67 8.95 -19.50
CA SER A 155 0.60 9.31 -20.43
C SER A 155 0.35 8.16 -21.39
N PHE A 156 -0.90 7.74 -21.52
CA PHE A 156 -1.31 6.57 -22.31
C PHE A 156 -0.48 5.31 -22.02
N GLY A 157 -0.22 5.03 -20.74
CA GLY A 157 0.55 3.87 -20.28
C GLY A 157 2.06 3.95 -20.52
N LYS A 158 2.57 5.08 -21.01
CA LYS A 158 4.01 5.27 -21.28
C LYS A 158 4.59 6.34 -20.36
N ALA A 159 5.78 6.07 -19.80
CA ALA A 159 6.52 7.07 -19.05
C ALA A 159 6.93 8.23 -20.00
N VAL A 160 6.58 9.47 -19.61
CA VAL A 160 6.91 10.69 -20.35
C VAL A 160 7.92 11.56 -19.60
N CYS A 161 8.29 11.17 -18.41
CA CYS A 161 9.32 11.80 -17.59
C CYS A 161 10.12 10.70 -16.89
N LYS A 162 11.43 10.88 -16.78
CA LYS A 162 12.31 9.96 -16.05
C LYS A 162 12.77 10.61 -14.76
N GLY A 163 12.94 9.82 -13.72
CA GLY A 163 13.59 10.20 -12.48
C GLY A 163 15.11 10.30 -12.66
N THR A 164 15.78 10.84 -11.65
CA THR A 164 17.23 11.10 -11.69
C THR A 164 18.07 9.84 -11.93
N PHE A 165 17.56 8.67 -11.51
CA PHE A 165 18.26 7.38 -11.58
C PHE A 165 17.62 6.37 -12.54
N GLU A 166 16.71 6.83 -13.41
CA GLU A 166 16.05 5.99 -14.40
C GLU A 166 16.75 6.12 -15.77
N SER A 167 17.16 4.99 -16.32
CA SER A 167 17.81 4.91 -17.67
C SER A 167 16.79 4.91 -18.81
#